data_ebb8588adb6c7283a85ccaa435f57769
#
_entry.id   ebb8588adb6c7283a85ccaa435f57769
#
_cell.length_a   1.000
_cell.length_b   1.000
_cell.length_c   1.000
_cell.angle_alpha   90.00
_cell.angle_beta   90.00
_cell.angle_gamma   90.00
#
_symmetry.space_group_name_H-M   'P 1'
#
loop_
_entity.id
_entity.type
_entity.pdbx_description
1 polymer ?
#
loop_
_entity_poly.entity_id
_entity_poly.type
_entity_poly.pdbx_seq_one_letter_code
_entity_poly.pdbx_strand_id
1 'polypeptide(L)'
;AGSGFLSLCAHGRLSGLALEAGAAVSHVTAVRDGRALRGAGRRLPLAGEHLCRHLQRLLRERPAEPPAPPALGKKALTQLKEQYCYVSLDYEAELREEGCQPPARFQTPDGRWLTLGKERFCCPEPLFRPQLLQHSCPGLHQLAGQSLQALPEHLRRHLLGNIVLSGGSSMFPGFPERMCLELNSLFQGAGVQVEVLASPKRGTAAWTGGSMAASLTSFRHSWMTKDEYQEHGAHYVHVKF
;
A
#
# COMPACT_ATOMS: atom_id res chain seq x y z
N ALA A 1 -0.49 -8.02 -17.89
CA ALA A 1 -0.40 -6.61 -17.43
C ALA A 1 0.06 -6.56 -15.98
N GLY A 2 0.86 -5.55 -15.59
CA GLY A 2 1.29 -5.38 -14.20
C GLY A 2 0.16 -4.85 -13.32
N SER A 3 0.17 -5.21 -12.01
CA SER A 3 -0.85 -4.84 -11.03
C SER A 3 -1.02 -3.32 -10.90
N GLY A 4 0.08 -2.56 -10.97
CA GLY A 4 0.03 -1.09 -10.93
C GLY A 4 -0.78 -0.48 -12.08
N PHE A 5 -0.64 -0.98 -13.30
CA PHE A 5 -1.49 -0.56 -14.43
C PHE A 5 -2.95 -0.96 -14.23
N LEU A 6 -3.20 -2.17 -13.77
CA LEU A 6 -4.56 -2.61 -13.48
C LEU A 6 -5.23 -1.76 -12.38
N SER A 7 -4.46 -1.36 -11.36
CA SER A 7 -4.95 -0.45 -10.32
C SER A 7 -5.33 0.92 -10.89
N LEU A 8 -4.56 1.45 -11.86
CA LEU A 8 -4.92 2.67 -12.58
C LEU A 8 -6.20 2.50 -13.41
N CYS A 9 -6.35 1.37 -14.12
CA CYS A 9 -7.56 1.06 -14.88
C CYS A 9 -8.82 1.07 -14.00
N ALA A 10 -8.73 0.54 -12.77
CA ALA A 10 -9.83 0.58 -11.81
C ALA A 10 -10.28 2.01 -11.43
N HIS A 11 -9.41 3.00 -11.64
CA HIS A 11 -9.70 4.42 -11.43
C HIS A 11 -9.97 5.18 -12.75
N GLY A 12 -10.17 4.46 -13.86
CA GLY A 12 -10.39 5.05 -15.18
C GLY A 12 -9.19 5.79 -15.75
N ARG A 13 -7.97 5.43 -15.32
CA ARG A 13 -6.72 6.09 -15.73
C ARG A 13 -5.85 5.13 -16.54
N LEU A 14 -5.21 5.65 -17.59
CA LEU A 14 -4.20 4.93 -18.38
C LEU A 14 -2.78 5.40 -18.07
N SER A 15 -2.65 6.55 -17.40
CA SER A 15 -1.38 7.13 -16.98
C SER A 15 -1.47 7.57 -15.53
N GLY A 16 -0.41 7.37 -14.76
CA GLY A 16 -0.36 7.74 -13.34
C GLY A 16 0.78 7.03 -12.60
N LEU A 17 0.92 7.35 -11.32
CA LEU A 17 1.80 6.65 -10.39
C LEU A 17 0.97 5.74 -9.49
N ALA A 18 1.07 4.44 -9.65
CA ALA A 18 0.43 3.48 -8.77
C ALA A 18 1.31 3.18 -7.54
N LEU A 19 0.78 3.41 -6.34
CA LEU A 19 1.38 3.05 -5.06
C LEU A 19 0.59 1.87 -4.49
N GLU A 20 1.18 0.69 -4.52
CA GLU A 20 0.55 -0.53 -4.05
C GLU A 20 1.17 -0.97 -2.72
N ALA A 21 0.38 -0.95 -1.66
CA ALA A 21 0.77 -1.49 -0.35
C ALA A 21 0.00 -2.81 -0.11
N GLY A 22 0.67 -3.94 -0.39
CA GLY A 22 0.08 -5.27 -0.35
C GLY A 22 0.24 -5.99 0.99
N ALA A 23 0.20 -7.33 0.95
CA ALA A 23 0.42 -8.18 2.12
C ALA A 23 1.92 -8.45 2.36
N ALA A 24 2.66 -8.84 1.33
CA ALA A 24 4.08 -9.23 1.45
C ALA A 24 5.06 -8.14 1.02
N VAL A 25 4.66 -7.28 0.08
CA VAL A 25 5.52 -6.29 -0.57
C VAL A 25 4.71 -5.07 -0.97
N SER A 26 5.38 -3.91 -1.03
CA SER A 26 4.80 -2.69 -1.58
C SER A 26 5.55 -2.28 -2.85
N HIS A 27 4.84 -1.73 -3.81
CA HIS A 27 5.37 -1.36 -5.12
C HIS A 27 5.02 0.08 -5.48
N VAL A 28 5.93 0.71 -6.23
CA VAL A 28 5.67 1.97 -6.93
C VAL A 28 5.85 1.71 -8.42
N THR A 29 4.83 2.00 -9.20
CA THR A 29 4.85 1.77 -10.65
C THR A 29 4.39 3.04 -11.36
N ALA A 30 5.31 3.66 -12.11
CA ALA A 30 4.96 4.77 -13.00
C ALA A 30 4.48 4.22 -14.33
N VAL A 31 3.32 4.66 -14.79
CA VAL A 31 2.68 4.19 -16.03
C VAL A 31 2.34 5.38 -16.91
N ARG A 32 2.56 5.26 -18.21
CA ARG A 32 2.12 6.20 -19.24
C ARG A 32 1.46 5.44 -20.38
N ASP A 33 0.25 5.85 -20.73
CA ASP A 33 -0.53 5.29 -21.85
C ASP A 33 -0.58 3.75 -21.83
N GLY A 34 -0.85 3.20 -20.62
CA GLY A 34 -0.94 1.76 -20.40
C GLY A 34 0.40 1.02 -20.28
N ARG A 35 1.53 1.69 -20.41
CA ARG A 35 2.86 1.07 -20.36
C ARG A 35 3.65 1.51 -19.14
N ALA A 36 4.19 0.54 -18.39
CA ALA A 36 5.07 0.83 -17.27
C ALA A 36 6.37 1.49 -17.77
N LEU A 37 6.76 2.58 -17.12
CA LEU A 37 7.99 3.31 -17.46
C LEU A 37 9.21 2.57 -16.89
N ARG A 38 10.11 2.15 -17.79
CA ARG A 38 11.34 1.44 -17.40
C ARG A 38 12.22 2.33 -16.51
N GLY A 39 12.84 1.75 -15.50
CA GLY A 39 13.75 2.46 -14.58
C GLY A 39 13.06 3.28 -13.48
N ALA A 40 11.75 3.54 -13.58
CA ALA A 40 10.99 4.29 -12.58
C ALA A 40 10.31 3.38 -11.54
N GLY A 41 10.21 2.07 -11.78
CA GLY A 41 9.65 1.13 -10.80
C GLY A 41 10.49 1.06 -9.51
N ARG A 42 9.82 1.00 -8.37
CA ARG A 42 10.45 0.83 -7.04
C ARG A 42 9.74 -0.25 -6.25
N ARG A 43 10.48 -0.88 -5.34
CA ARG A 43 9.95 -1.95 -4.49
C ARG A 43 10.39 -1.72 -3.05
N LEU A 44 9.43 -1.84 -2.12
CA LEU A 44 9.67 -1.87 -0.69
C LEU A 44 9.39 -3.31 -0.20
N PRO A 45 10.38 -4.04 0.34
CA PRO A 45 10.18 -5.39 0.85
C PRO A 45 9.52 -5.38 2.24
N LEU A 46 8.50 -4.53 2.40
CA LEU A 46 7.74 -4.32 3.61
C LEU A 46 6.27 -4.08 3.26
N ALA A 47 5.38 -4.78 3.94
CA ALA A 47 3.93 -4.66 3.76
C ALA A 47 3.17 -5.32 4.93
N GLY A 48 1.89 -5.61 4.75
CA GLY A 48 0.94 -5.99 5.78
C GLY A 48 1.35 -7.15 6.70
N GLU A 49 2.10 -8.14 6.20
CA GLU A 49 2.59 -9.26 7.04
C GLU A 49 3.72 -8.81 8.00
N HIS A 50 4.57 -7.89 7.55
CA HIS A 50 5.59 -7.28 8.41
C HIS A 50 4.94 -6.44 9.50
N LEU A 51 3.89 -5.70 9.16
CA LEU A 51 3.11 -4.92 10.12
C LEU A 51 2.40 -5.81 11.16
N CYS A 52 1.90 -6.98 10.77
CA CYS A 52 1.35 -7.94 11.73
C CYS A 52 2.40 -8.40 12.75
N ARG A 53 3.61 -8.75 12.28
CA ARG A 53 4.72 -9.14 13.16
C ARG A 53 5.15 -7.97 14.06
N HIS A 54 5.19 -6.77 13.52
CA HIS A 54 5.49 -5.56 14.29
C HIS A 54 4.44 -5.29 15.37
N LEU A 55 3.15 -5.35 15.02
CA LEU A 55 2.06 -5.21 15.98
C LEU A 55 2.15 -6.24 17.11
N GLN A 56 2.44 -7.50 16.76
CA GLN A 56 2.63 -8.55 17.76
C GLN A 56 3.79 -8.22 18.71
N ARG A 57 4.88 -7.65 18.20
CA ARG A 57 6.01 -7.20 19.03
C ARG A 57 5.58 -6.05 19.94
N LEU A 58 4.94 -5.01 19.41
CA LEU A 58 4.45 -3.86 20.19
C LEU A 58 3.53 -4.29 21.32
N LEU A 59 2.63 -5.23 21.06
CA LEU A 59 1.73 -5.76 22.09
C LEU A 59 2.45 -6.55 23.20
N ARG A 60 3.59 -7.20 22.91
CA ARG A 60 4.41 -7.90 23.89
C ARG A 60 5.31 -6.99 24.72
N GLU A 61 5.79 -5.91 24.11
CA GLU A 61 6.71 -4.95 24.74
C GLU A 61 5.98 -3.95 25.67
N ARG A 62 4.66 -4.02 25.76
CA ARG A 62 3.88 -3.18 26.68
C ARG A 62 4.28 -3.44 28.12
N PRO A 63 4.34 -2.38 28.97
CA PRO A 63 4.41 -2.59 30.41
C PRO A 63 3.28 -3.54 30.83
N ALA A 64 3.62 -4.66 31.43
CA ALA A 64 2.67 -5.71 31.76
C ALA A 64 1.73 -5.23 32.87
N GLU A 65 0.52 -4.82 32.51
CA GLU A 65 -0.59 -4.96 33.45
C GLU A 65 -0.99 -6.44 33.47
N PRO A 66 -0.92 -7.12 34.62
CA PRO A 66 -1.37 -8.51 34.71
C PRO A 66 -2.89 -8.61 34.43
N PRO A 67 -3.34 -9.60 33.65
CA PRO A 67 -2.57 -10.70 33.05
C PRO A 67 -1.94 -10.33 31.72
N ALA A 68 -0.74 -10.89 31.43
CA ALA A 68 -0.04 -10.69 30.16
C ALA A 68 -0.98 -10.90 28.96
N PRO A 69 -0.86 -10.04 27.91
CA PRO A 69 -1.74 -10.15 26.76
C PRO A 69 -1.62 -11.53 26.12
N PRO A 70 -2.74 -12.18 25.75
CA PRO A 70 -2.71 -13.51 25.15
C PRO A 70 -1.94 -13.46 23.82
N ALA A 71 -1.26 -14.55 23.48
CA ALA A 71 -0.63 -14.71 22.18
C ALA A 71 -1.74 -14.76 21.11
N LEU A 72 -1.92 -13.65 20.37
CA LEU A 72 -2.91 -13.57 19.31
C LEU A 72 -2.49 -14.42 18.10
N GLY A 73 -3.38 -15.28 17.63
CA GLY A 73 -3.20 -16.00 16.38
C GLY A 73 -3.21 -15.04 15.17
N LYS A 74 -2.66 -15.50 14.03
CA LYS A 74 -2.51 -14.68 12.81
C LYS A 74 -3.82 -14.00 12.40
N LYS A 75 -4.97 -14.70 12.46
CA LYS A 75 -6.28 -14.16 12.07
C LYS A 75 -6.73 -13.01 12.97
N ALA A 76 -6.66 -13.20 14.30
CA ALA A 76 -7.05 -12.17 15.25
C ALA A 76 -6.12 -10.94 15.17
N LEU A 77 -4.83 -11.16 14.97
CA LEU A 77 -3.86 -10.08 14.80
C LEU A 77 -4.11 -9.29 13.50
N THR A 78 -4.46 -9.97 12.41
CA THR A 78 -4.84 -9.31 11.16
C THR A 78 -6.11 -8.49 11.33
N GLN A 79 -7.14 -9.06 11.98
CA GLN A 79 -8.39 -8.35 12.28
C GLN A 79 -8.15 -7.11 13.14
N LEU A 80 -7.35 -7.24 14.21
CA LEU A 80 -6.99 -6.12 15.08
C LEU A 80 -6.29 -5.02 14.27
N LYS A 81 -5.29 -5.37 13.44
CA LYS A 81 -4.57 -4.45 12.58
C LYS A 81 -5.50 -3.68 11.64
N GLU A 82 -6.41 -4.39 10.98
CA GLU A 82 -7.29 -3.81 9.94
C GLU A 82 -8.42 -2.95 10.52
N GLN A 83 -8.91 -3.28 11.72
CA GLN A 83 -10.04 -2.58 12.32
C GLN A 83 -9.63 -1.43 13.24
N TYR A 84 -8.46 -1.49 13.87
CA TYR A 84 -8.10 -0.55 14.95
C TYR A 84 -6.85 0.28 14.67
N CYS A 85 -5.98 -0.15 13.75
CA CYS A 85 -4.78 0.62 13.42
C CYS A 85 -5.09 1.71 12.39
N TYR A 86 -4.34 2.81 12.45
CA TYR A 86 -4.45 3.98 11.58
C TYR A 86 -3.08 4.63 11.39
N VAL A 87 -2.91 5.40 10.33
CA VAL A 87 -1.68 6.16 10.06
C VAL A 87 -1.80 7.55 10.70
N SER A 88 -0.85 7.89 11.55
CA SER A 88 -0.73 9.23 12.11
C SER A 88 -0.31 10.23 11.03
N LEU A 89 -0.87 11.44 11.06
CA LEU A 89 -0.44 12.54 10.17
C LEU A 89 0.86 13.19 10.67
N ASP A 90 1.04 13.27 11.99
CA ASP A 90 2.29 13.68 12.63
C ASP A 90 2.65 12.65 13.72
N TYR A 91 3.47 11.69 13.33
CA TYR A 91 3.86 10.58 14.19
C TYR A 91 4.60 11.04 15.46
N GLU A 92 5.49 12.03 15.34
CA GLU A 92 6.28 12.50 16.46
C GLU A 92 5.45 13.28 17.49
N ALA A 93 4.51 14.09 17.01
CA ALA A 93 3.59 14.81 17.87
C ALA A 93 2.68 13.82 18.61
N GLU A 94 2.07 12.87 17.88
CA GLU A 94 1.17 11.88 18.47
C GLU A 94 1.87 10.94 19.46
N LEU A 95 3.15 10.64 19.21
CA LEU A 95 3.95 9.82 20.13
C LEU A 95 4.22 10.53 21.46
N ARG A 96 4.40 11.87 21.45
CA ARG A 96 4.62 12.71 22.64
C ARG A 96 3.34 12.89 23.46
N GLU A 97 2.20 13.05 22.79
CA GLU A 97 0.90 13.32 23.41
C GLU A 97 0.18 12.08 23.94
N GLU A 98 0.86 10.91 23.94
CA GLU A 98 0.27 9.62 24.33
C GLU A 98 -0.87 9.13 23.43
N GLY A 99 -1.04 9.75 22.25
CA GLY A 99 -2.03 9.44 21.23
C GLY A 99 -3.18 10.45 21.20
N CYS A 100 -3.49 10.95 20.00
CA CYS A 100 -4.58 11.90 19.78
C CYS A 100 -5.97 11.23 19.83
N GLN A 101 -6.03 9.91 19.75
CA GLN A 101 -7.28 9.16 19.75
C GLN A 101 -7.46 8.40 21.07
N PRO A 102 -8.70 8.36 21.60
CA PRO A 102 -8.99 7.61 22.81
C PRO A 102 -8.63 6.13 22.65
N PRO A 103 -8.22 5.45 23.74
CA PRO A 103 -7.93 4.02 23.71
C PRO A 103 -9.10 3.21 23.16
N ALA A 104 -8.81 2.23 22.32
CA ALA A 104 -9.81 1.32 21.78
C ALA A 104 -9.76 -0.02 22.52
N ARG A 105 -10.89 -0.74 22.54
CA ARG A 105 -10.96 -2.07 23.15
C ARG A 105 -11.20 -3.13 22.07
N PHE A 106 -10.37 -4.15 22.08
CA PHE A 106 -10.48 -5.30 21.20
C PHE A 106 -10.76 -6.56 22.05
N GLN A 107 -11.82 -7.29 21.69
CA GLN A 107 -12.10 -8.57 22.33
C GLN A 107 -11.31 -9.69 21.61
N THR A 108 -10.46 -10.35 22.36
CA THR A 108 -9.66 -11.47 21.86
C THR A 108 -10.53 -12.72 21.67
N PRO A 109 -10.13 -13.71 20.86
CA PRO A 109 -10.92 -14.92 20.61
C PRO A 109 -11.21 -15.75 21.85
N ASP A 110 -10.40 -15.61 22.91
CA ASP A 110 -10.61 -16.24 24.22
C ASP A 110 -11.53 -15.43 25.17
N GLY A 111 -12.16 -14.37 24.64
CA GLY A 111 -13.14 -13.55 25.37
C GLY A 111 -12.54 -12.44 26.23
N ARG A 112 -11.23 -12.31 26.34
CA ARG A 112 -10.58 -11.24 27.11
C ARG A 112 -10.63 -9.89 26.37
N TRP A 113 -10.56 -8.81 27.13
CA TRP A 113 -10.49 -7.45 26.57
C TRP A 113 -9.04 -6.97 26.57
N LEU A 114 -8.60 -6.48 25.42
CA LEU A 114 -7.32 -5.83 25.21
C LEU A 114 -7.57 -4.35 24.92
N THR A 115 -7.07 -3.46 25.79
CA THR A 115 -7.07 -2.02 25.53
C THR A 115 -5.92 -1.67 24.60
N LEU A 116 -6.18 -0.94 23.52
CA LEU A 116 -5.20 -0.54 22.52
C LEU A 116 -4.89 0.95 22.66
N GLY A 117 -3.63 1.29 22.65
CA GLY A 117 -3.10 2.66 22.75
C GLY A 117 -2.20 3.01 21.55
N LYS A 118 -0.96 3.37 21.84
CA LYS A 118 0.05 3.82 20.85
C LYS A 118 0.34 2.81 19.74
N GLU A 119 0.21 1.51 20.02
CA GLU A 119 0.42 0.47 19.02
C GLU A 119 -0.50 0.59 17.79
N ARG A 120 -1.62 1.30 17.91
CA ARG A 120 -2.56 1.54 16.81
C ARG A 120 -1.94 2.34 15.67
N PHE A 121 -1.21 3.42 15.99
CA PHE A 121 -0.54 4.25 14.99
C PHE A 121 0.93 3.88 14.77
N CYS A 122 1.58 3.27 15.78
CA CYS A 122 2.93 2.74 15.61
C CYS A 122 2.97 1.56 14.63
N CYS A 123 1.90 0.77 14.54
CA CYS A 123 1.83 -0.43 13.70
C CYS A 123 2.07 -0.12 12.20
N PRO A 124 1.37 0.81 11.53
CA PRO A 124 1.56 1.09 10.12
C PRO A 124 2.74 2.02 9.80
N GLU A 125 3.30 2.73 10.78
CA GLU A 125 4.37 3.71 10.57
C GLU A 125 5.60 3.16 9.82
N PRO A 126 6.00 1.89 9.94
CA PRO A 126 7.09 1.32 9.15
C PRO A 126 6.93 1.42 7.63
N LEU A 127 5.72 1.61 7.10
CA LEU A 127 5.52 1.88 5.66
C LEU A 127 6.14 3.22 5.24
N PHE A 128 6.20 4.18 6.16
CA PHE A 128 6.81 5.49 5.98
C PHE A 128 8.23 5.55 6.55
N ARG A 129 8.49 4.82 7.64
CA ARG A 129 9.78 4.76 8.36
C ARG A 129 10.24 3.31 8.55
N PRO A 130 10.77 2.66 7.50
CA PRO A 130 11.20 1.25 7.58
C PRO A 130 12.28 0.99 8.63
N GLN A 131 13.00 2.03 9.04
CA GLN A 131 14.04 1.98 10.09
C GLN A 131 13.48 1.49 11.43
N LEU A 132 12.20 1.68 11.71
CA LEU A 132 11.51 1.14 12.90
C LEU A 132 11.52 -0.41 12.93
N LEU A 133 11.72 -1.03 11.77
CA LEU A 133 11.91 -2.48 11.63
C LEU A 133 13.34 -2.85 11.24
N GLN A 134 14.31 -1.96 11.48
CA GLN A 134 15.72 -2.16 11.14
C GLN A 134 15.98 -2.38 9.65
N HIS A 135 15.08 -1.92 8.77
CA HIS A 135 15.31 -1.88 7.33
C HIS A 135 15.98 -0.58 6.94
N SER A 136 17.10 -0.65 6.22
CA SER A 136 17.87 0.52 5.72
C SER A 136 17.28 1.13 4.44
N CYS A 137 16.12 0.66 3.97
CA CYS A 137 15.48 1.16 2.76
C CYS A 137 14.64 2.42 3.02
N PRO A 138 14.38 3.24 1.98
CA PRO A 138 13.48 4.38 2.07
C PRO A 138 12.03 3.98 2.30
N GLY A 139 11.24 4.87 2.92
CA GLY A 139 9.80 4.71 3.06
C GLY A 139 9.05 4.79 1.73
N LEU A 140 7.79 4.36 1.71
CA LEU A 140 7.00 4.27 0.47
C LEU A 140 6.85 5.64 -0.22
N HIS A 141 6.66 6.72 0.54
CA HIS A 141 6.62 8.10 0.01
C HIS A 141 7.94 8.52 -0.63
N GLN A 142 9.08 8.16 -0.01
CA GLN A 142 10.41 8.45 -0.56
C GLN A 142 10.67 7.65 -1.83
N LEU A 143 10.24 6.39 -1.88
CA LEU A 143 10.32 5.56 -3.10
C LEU A 143 9.45 6.12 -4.22
N ALA A 144 8.28 6.67 -3.89
CA ALA A 144 7.44 7.39 -4.86
C ALA A 144 8.16 8.64 -5.37
N GLY A 145 8.78 9.42 -4.48
CA GLY A 145 9.63 10.56 -4.85
C GLY A 145 10.77 10.17 -5.78
N GLN A 146 11.52 9.12 -5.46
CA GLN A 146 12.61 8.59 -6.30
C GLN A 146 12.12 8.09 -7.67
N SER A 147 10.94 7.45 -7.71
CA SER A 147 10.30 7.02 -8.95
C SER A 147 10.02 8.22 -9.87
N LEU A 148 9.43 9.27 -9.32
CA LEU A 148 9.10 10.50 -10.03
C LEU A 148 10.36 11.27 -10.45
N GLN A 149 11.38 11.36 -9.59
CA GLN A 149 12.63 12.05 -9.89
C GLN A 149 13.43 11.38 -11.03
N ALA A 150 13.26 10.07 -11.23
CA ALA A 150 13.86 9.34 -12.34
C ALA A 150 13.23 9.68 -13.71
N LEU A 151 12.14 10.47 -13.74
CA LEU A 151 11.40 10.80 -14.94
C LEU A 151 11.69 12.24 -15.39
N PRO A 152 11.58 12.54 -16.71
CA PRO A 152 11.60 13.90 -17.23
C PRO A 152 10.53 14.78 -16.55
N GLU A 153 10.81 16.08 -16.43
CA GLU A 153 9.98 17.01 -15.67
C GLU A 153 8.52 17.04 -16.13
N HIS A 154 8.28 17.05 -17.41
CA HIS A 154 6.92 17.08 -17.97
C HIS A 154 6.09 15.85 -17.60
N LEU A 155 6.72 14.66 -17.54
CA LEU A 155 6.07 13.43 -17.08
C LEU A 155 5.86 13.45 -15.56
N ARG A 156 6.83 13.93 -14.81
CA ARG A 156 6.75 14.08 -13.36
C ARG A 156 5.56 14.93 -12.96
N ARG A 157 5.40 16.10 -13.59
CA ARG A 157 4.27 17.01 -13.35
C ARG A 157 2.93 16.32 -13.61
N HIS A 158 2.83 15.60 -14.73
CA HIS A 158 1.60 14.87 -15.08
C HIS A 158 1.28 13.76 -14.05
N LEU A 159 2.28 12.99 -13.63
CA LEU A 159 2.08 11.87 -12.71
C LEU A 159 1.82 12.32 -11.26
N LEU A 160 2.33 13.49 -10.84
CA LEU A 160 2.05 14.07 -9.52
C LEU A 160 0.55 14.38 -9.32
N GLY A 161 -0.15 14.78 -10.39
CA GLY A 161 -1.61 14.96 -10.40
C GLY A 161 -2.40 13.66 -10.60
N ASN A 162 -1.74 12.49 -10.66
CA ASN A 162 -2.38 11.21 -10.95
C ASN A 162 -1.76 10.07 -10.12
N ILE A 163 -1.76 10.21 -8.81
CA ILE A 163 -1.24 9.17 -7.89
C ILE A 163 -2.41 8.31 -7.42
N VAL A 164 -2.34 7.02 -7.67
CA VAL A 164 -3.38 6.05 -7.29
C VAL A 164 -2.87 5.13 -6.20
N LEU A 165 -3.63 5.02 -5.11
CA LEU A 165 -3.37 4.07 -4.04
C LEU A 165 -4.08 2.74 -4.29
N SER A 166 -3.41 1.64 -3.96
CA SER A 166 -3.92 0.28 -4.09
C SER A 166 -3.34 -0.66 -3.03
N GLY A 167 -4.02 -1.80 -2.84
CA GLY A 167 -3.60 -2.85 -1.91
C GLY A 167 -4.16 -2.70 -0.50
N GLY A 168 -4.29 -3.84 0.20
CA GLY A 168 -4.93 -3.92 1.51
C GLY A 168 -4.27 -3.07 2.59
N SER A 169 -2.93 -2.92 2.55
CA SER A 169 -2.21 -2.10 3.53
C SER A 169 -2.32 -0.59 3.25
N SER A 170 -2.86 -0.17 2.10
CA SER A 170 -3.21 1.23 1.86
C SER A 170 -4.55 1.62 2.49
N MET A 171 -5.32 0.63 2.99
CA MET A 171 -6.67 0.85 3.54
C MET A 171 -6.68 1.50 4.92
N PHE A 172 -5.55 1.57 5.61
CA PHE A 172 -5.49 2.25 6.90
C PHE A 172 -6.08 3.66 6.83
N PRO A 173 -6.95 4.05 7.79
CA PRO A 173 -7.35 5.44 7.96
C PRO A 173 -6.11 6.35 8.08
N GLY A 174 -6.14 7.53 7.47
CA GLY A 174 -5.02 8.48 7.47
C GLY A 174 -3.91 8.18 6.44
N PHE A 175 -3.91 6.99 5.80
CA PHE A 175 -2.87 6.64 4.83
C PHE A 175 -2.85 7.55 3.59
N PRO A 176 -3.99 7.86 2.94
CA PRO A 176 -4.02 8.78 1.81
C PRO A 176 -3.56 10.19 2.17
N GLU A 177 -4.03 10.69 3.30
CA GLU A 177 -3.74 12.03 3.79
C GLU A 177 -2.25 12.17 4.11
N ARG A 178 -1.68 11.20 4.86
CA ARG A 178 -0.25 11.18 5.16
C ARG A 178 0.59 11.07 3.89
N MET A 179 0.22 10.22 2.93
CA MET A 179 0.94 10.10 1.66
C MET A 179 0.92 11.43 0.88
N CYS A 180 -0.21 12.11 0.87
CA CYS A 180 -0.36 13.42 0.24
C CYS A 180 0.55 14.47 0.91
N LEU A 181 0.56 14.53 2.25
CA LEU A 181 1.42 15.45 3.01
C LEU A 181 2.91 15.22 2.74
N GLU A 182 3.34 13.97 2.80
CA GLU A 182 4.75 13.60 2.57
C GLU A 182 5.21 13.92 1.14
N LEU A 183 4.37 13.62 0.14
CA LEU A 183 4.70 13.92 -1.26
C LEU A 183 4.67 15.44 -1.54
N ASN A 184 3.74 16.19 -0.98
CA ASN A 184 3.76 17.65 -1.06
C ASN A 184 5.02 18.24 -0.45
N SER A 185 5.48 17.71 0.69
CA SER A 185 6.74 18.12 1.31
C SER A 185 7.95 17.83 0.40
N LEU A 186 8.01 16.67 -0.24
CA LEU A 186 9.09 16.28 -1.14
C LEU A 186 9.13 17.12 -2.44
N PHE A 187 8.00 17.62 -2.89
CA PHE A 187 7.86 18.39 -4.14
C PHE A 187 7.47 19.85 -3.92
N GLN A 188 7.78 20.39 -2.74
CA GLN A 188 7.63 21.83 -2.48
C GLN A 188 8.37 22.64 -3.56
N GLY A 189 7.67 23.63 -4.13
CA GLY A 189 8.23 24.49 -5.20
C GLY A 189 8.16 23.92 -6.62
N ALA A 190 7.67 22.71 -6.83
CA ALA A 190 7.50 22.13 -8.18
C ALA A 190 6.38 22.79 -9.01
N GLY A 191 5.58 23.69 -8.42
CA GLY A 191 4.47 24.38 -9.09
C GLY A 191 3.34 23.44 -9.55
N VAL A 192 3.23 22.26 -8.93
CA VAL A 192 2.20 21.25 -9.25
C VAL A 192 1.57 20.78 -7.95
N GLN A 193 0.26 20.69 -7.95
CA GLN A 193 -0.49 20.10 -6.85
C GLN A 193 -0.39 18.57 -6.89
N VAL A 194 -0.06 17.96 -5.76
CA VAL A 194 -0.08 16.51 -5.60
C VAL A 194 -1.52 16.05 -5.42
N GLU A 195 -1.99 15.15 -6.28
CA GLU A 195 -3.32 14.56 -6.17
C GLU A 195 -3.20 13.06 -5.90
N VAL A 196 -3.73 12.62 -4.75
CA VAL A 196 -3.74 11.22 -4.32
C VAL A 196 -5.16 10.67 -4.40
N LEU A 197 -5.37 9.76 -5.33
CA LEU A 197 -6.66 9.08 -5.56
C LEU A 197 -6.74 7.81 -4.72
N ALA A 198 -7.69 7.79 -3.80
CA ALA A 198 -7.88 6.70 -2.84
C ALA A 198 -9.32 6.19 -2.83
N SER A 199 -9.67 5.30 -3.74
CA SER A 199 -10.98 4.67 -3.76
C SER A 199 -11.26 3.90 -2.46
N PRO A 200 -12.50 3.90 -1.95
CA PRO A 200 -12.89 3.03 -0.83
C PRO A 200 -12.69 1.53 -1.11
N LYS A 201 -12.64 1.13 -2.37
CA LYS A 201 -12.42 -0.26 -2.81
C LYS A 201 -10.99 -0.53 -3.28
N ARG A 202 -10.04 0.34 -2.96
CA ARG A 202 -8.64 0.25 -3.43
C ARG A 202 -7.91 -1.02 -2.97
N GLY A 203 -8.39 -1.69 -1.93
CA GLY A 203 -7.85 -2.99 -1.50
C GLY A 203 -7.89 -4.06 -2.58
N THR A 204 -8.87 -3.98 -3.51
CA THR A 204 -9.06 -4.91 -4.63
C THR A 204 -8.91 -4.23 -6.00
N ALA A 205 -8.31 -3.04 -6.07
CA ALA A 205 -8.25 -2.23 -7.29
C ALA A 205 -7.60 -2.97 -8.46
N ALA A 206 -6.49 -3.68 -8.24
CA ALA A 206 -5.81 -4.45 -9.28
C ALA A 206 -6.70 -5.55 -9.86
N TRP A 207 -7.47 -6.26 -9.02
CA TRP A 207 -8.44 -7.26 -9.46
C TRP A 207 -9.59 -6.62 -10.26
N THR A 208 -10.14 -5.52 -9.75
CA THR A 208 -11.21 -4.77 -10.43
C THR A 208 -10.77 -4.29 -11.81
N GLY A 209 -9.58 -3.67 -11.89
CA GLY A 209 -9.02 -3.21 -13.16
C GLY A 209 -8.69 -4.35 -14.11
N GLY A 210 -8.25 -5.51 -13.60
CA GLY A 210 -8.08 -6.72 -14.37
C GLY A 210 -9.39 -7.24 -14.97
N SER A 211 -10.45 -7.26 -14.17
CA SER A 211 -11.81 -7.62 -14.61
C SER A 211 -12.31 -6.66 -15.70
N MET A 212 -12.12 -5.35 -15.50
CA MET A 212 -12.50 -4.34 -16.51
C MET A 212 -11.72 -4.54 -17.82
N ALA A 213 -10.40 -4.71 -17.76
CA ALA A 213 -9.57 -4.94 -18.93
C ALA A 213 -9.96 -6.22 -19.67
N ALA A 214 -10.20 -7.32 -18.95
CA ALA A 214 -10.60 -8.60 -19.52
C ALA A 214 -12.01 -8.56 -20.18
N SER A 215 -12.86 -7.62 -19.77
CA SER A 215 -14.20 -7.43 -20.36
C SER A 215 -14.19 -6.66 -21.68
N LEU A 216 -13.07 -6.02 -22.04
CA LEU A 216 -12.94 -5.30 -23.30
C LEU A 216 -12.92 -6.26 -24.48
N THR A 217 -13.68 -5.93 -25.54
CA THR A 217 -13.70 -6.73 -26.77
C THR A 217 -12.31 -6.85 -27.41
N SER A 218 -11.52 -5.77 -27.36
CA SER A 218 -10.13 -5.74 -27.85
C SER A 218 -9.19 -6.69 -27.09
N PHE A 219 -9.49 -7.02 -25.83
CA PHE A 219 -8.66 -7.90 -25.02
C PHE A 219 -8.82 -9.39 -25.41
N ARG A 220 -9.90 -9.76 -26.12
CA ARG A 220 -10.12 -11.14 -26.56
C ARG A 220 -8.96 -11.68 -27.40
N HIS A 221 -8.31 -10.85 -28.21
CA HIS A 221 -7.17 -11.23 -29.02
C HIS A 221 -5.91 -11.55 -28.18
N SER A 222 -5.87 -11.08 -26.94
CA SER A 222 -4.77 -11.35 -26.01
C SER A 222 -5.01 -12.58 -25.13
N TRP A 223 -6.17 -13.24 -25.22
CA TRP A 223 -6.44 -14.44 -24.43
C TRP A 223 -5.66 -15.64 -25.00
N MET A 224 -5.15 -16.45 -24.09
CA MET A 224 -4.69 -17.80 -24.44
C MET A 224 -5.91 -18.72 -24.30
N THR A 225 -6.35 -19.31 -25.41
CA THR A 225 -7.44 -20.28 -25.40
C THR A 225 -6.97 -21.62 -24.81
N LYS A 226 -7.91 -22.46 -24.42
CA LYS A 226 -7.59 -23.82 -23.95
C LYS A 226 -6.86 -24.63 -25.01
N ASP A 227 -7.28 -24.49 -26.26
CA ASP A 227 -6.69 -25.23 -27.39
C ASP A 227 -5.26 -24.77 -27.67
N GLU A 228 -5.01 -23.43 -27.68
CA GLU A 228 -3.65 -22.88 -27.81
C GLU A 228 -2.74 -23.35 -26.66
N TYR A 229 -3.29 -23.41 -25.41
CA TYR A 229 -2.50 -23.92 -24.29
C TYR A 229 -2.20 -25.41 -24.42
N GLN A 230 -3.15 -26.21 -24.90
CA GLN A 230 -2.92 -27.65 -25.15
C GLN A 230 -1.93 -27.93 -26.24
N GLU A 231 -1.94 -27.11 -27.31
CA GLU A 231 -1.03 -27.25 -28.46
C GLU A 231 0.39 -26.75 -28.14
N HIS A 232 0.53 -25.59 -27.49
CA HIS A 232 1.81 -24.90 -27.32
C HIS A 232 2.38 -24.96 -25.90
N GLY A 233 1.57 -25.36 -24.90
CA GLY A 233 1.98 -25.42 -23.49
C GLY A 233 2.13 -24.06 -22.81
N ALA A 234 2.58 -24.07 -21.55
CA ALA A 234 2.63 -22.88 -20.70
C ALA A 234 3.61 -21.80 -21.21
N HIS A 235 4.67 -22.19 -21.94
CA HIS A 235 5.66 -21.22 -22.46
C HIS A 235 5.10 -20.28 -23.54
N TYR A 236 3.99 -20.62 -24.16
CA TYR A 236 3.32 -19.79 -25.16
C TYR A 236 2.90 -18.41 -24.64
N VAL A 237 2.79 -18.26 -23.31
CA VAL A 237 2.57 -16.95 -22.66
C VAL A 237 3.63 -15.91 -23.07
N HIS A 238 4.89 -16.33 -23.27
CA HIS A 238 5.98 -15.42 -23.67
C HIS A 238 5.96 -15.03 -25.15
N VAL A 239 5.18 -15.74 -25.95
CA VAL A 239 4.95 -15.40 -27.37
C VAL A 239 3.75 -14.47 -27.50
N LYS A 240 2.73 -14.68 -26.66
CA LYS A 240 1.46 -13.96 -26.76
C LYS A 240 1.43 -12.64 -25.96
N PHE A 241 2.28 -12.52 -24.92
CA PHE A 241 2.40 -11.39 -23.99
C PHE A 241 3.86 -10.95 -23.84
#